data_11547c834dd4a9b52402680e99302230
#
_entry.id   11547c834dd4a9b52402680e99302230
#
_cell.length_a   1.000
_cell.length_b   1.000
_cell.length_c   1.000
_cell.angle_alpha   90.00
_cell.angle_beta   90.00
_cell.angle_gamma   90.00
#
_symmetry.space_group_name_H-M   'P 1'
#
loop_
_entity.id
_entity.type
_entity.pdbx_description
1 polymer ?
#
loop_
_entity_poly.entity_id
_entity_poly.type
_entity_poly.pdbx_seq_one_letter_code
_entity_poly.pdbx_strand_id
1 'polypeptide(L)'
;MIIKENNKLLLNKSLLKGTLFSLFSFINKGLVFLLLLILANFIAPAEYGYLGLFSTVAMVVGYFVAMSSEGYFSVAFFRDGKEGLTKSSTAIFWLSIVFCSVVALILIVFGKESSLLLNLPLNMLWLLLPIAFFTLYTNLNLDLFRLQEKVKMYGIFSCGNAIFNFVLSIILVKYCLLGWEGRIYAQVICFSLFGFIGLLYLRKLIERFDWAYTKMILLYGIPLIPHNAVAFIRQGLDRYIINANFSIEEVGLFSFAMNLANIIMTIGLGFNQTNSIEIYKVLGDNIFSTEEKKRIITSQRKKLSIVYLVAALIVVVVCMPTIPLILPKYADAMPYFPILAVYTYFFCQYLLYTNYLFFYKKTKQIMYITFGSS
;
A
#
# COMPACT_ATOMS: atom_id res chain seq x y z
N MET A 1 -5.75 -40.12 -17.57
CA MET A 1 -5.05 -40.08 -16.26
C MET A 1 -3.89 -39.07 -16.29
N ILE A 2 -2.98 -39.13 -17.24
CA ILE A 2 -1.80 -38.24 -17.40
C ILE A 2 -2.15 -36.74 -17.51
N ILE A 3 -3.24 -36.38 -18.20
CA ILE A 3 -3.67 -34.95 -18.35
C ILE A 3 -4.18 -34.38 -17.02
N LYS A 4 -4.84 -35.18 -16.19
CA LYS A 4 -5.30 -34.76 -14.85
C LYS A 4 -4.13 -34.59 -13.86
N GLU A 5 -3.12 -35.45 -13.94
CA GLU A 5 -1.91 -35.34 -13.11
C GLU A 5 -1.04 -34.13 -13.48
N ASN A 6 -0.84 -33.86 -14.77
CA ASN A 6 -0.14 -32.67 -15.25
C ASN A 6 -0.86 -31.37 -14.85
N ASN A 7 -2.19 -31.33 -14.93
CA ASN A 7 -2.96 -30.17 -14.47
C ASN A 7 -2.85 -29.98 -12.95
N LYS A 8 -2.81 -31.05 -12.16
CA LYS A 8 -2.64 -30.99 -10.70
C LYS A 8 -1.24 -30.51 -10.29
N LEU A 9 -0.21 -30.96 -11.02
CA LEU A 9 1.17 -30.51 -10.84
C LEU A 9 1.36 -29.02 -11.21
N LEU A 10 0.76 -28.58 -12.30
CA LEU A 10 0.79 -27.16 -12.73
C LEU A 10 0.03 -26.28 -11.73
N LEU A 11 -1.12 -26.73 -11.22
CA LEU A 11 -1.90 -26.03 -10.19
C LEU A 11 -1.11 -25.88 -8.88
N ASN A 12 -0.45 -26.96 -8.43
CA ASN A 12 0.40 -26.94 -7.22
C ASN A 12 1.60 -26.00 -7.38
N LYS A 13 2.23 -25.95 -8.56
CA LYS A 13 3.34 -25.07 -8.86
C LYS A 13 2.94 -23.58 -8.88
N SER A 14 1.78 -23.27 -9.43
CA SER A 14 1.21 -21.91 -9.44
C SER A 14 0.81 -21.46 -8.03
N LEU A 15 0.18 -22.35 -7.25
CA LEU A 15 -0.15 -22.07 -5.85
C LEU A 15 1.10 -21.79 -5.00
N LEU A 16 2.17 -22.59 -5.17
CA LEU A 16 3.42 -22.40 -4.46
C LEU A 16 4.05 -21.03 -4.79
N LYS A 17 4.08 -20.63 -6.07
CA LYS A 17 4.58 -19.31 -6.48
C LYS A 17 3.74 -18.20 -5.86
N GLY A 18 2.41 -18.29 -5.91
CA GLY A 18 1.51 -17.32 -5.29
C GLY A 18 1.74 -17.15 -3.79
N THR A 19 1.93 -18.28 -3.07
CA THR A 19 2.24 -18.28 -1.64
C THR A 19 3.58 -17.61 -1.36
N LEU A 20 4.62 -17.86 -2.17
CA LEU A 20 5.93 -17.22 -2.00
C LEU A 20 5.86 -15.70 -2.25
N PHE A 21 5.14 -15.23 -3.28
CA PHE A 21 4.93 -13.79 -3.49
C PHE A 21 4.23 -13.14 -2.29
N SER A 22 3.20 -13.81 -1.75
CA SER A 22 2.49 -13.32 -0.56
C SER A 22 3.38 -13.29 0.67
N LEU A 23 4.23 -14.31 0.87
CA LEU A 23 5.19 -14.37 1.97
C LEU A 23 6.19 -13.21 1.90
N PHE A 24 6.80 -12.95 0.75
CA PHE A 24 7.72 -11.81 0.58
C PHE A 24 7.02 -10.47 0.81
N SER A 25 5.79 -10.31 0.35
CA SER A 25 5.00 -9.10 0.62
C SER A 25 4.70 -8.94 2.12
N PHE A 26 4.41 -10.03 2.82
CA PHE A 26 4.17 -10.02 4.27
C PHE A 26 5.44 -9.67 5.06
N ILE A 27 6.59 -10.25 4.69
CA ILE A 27 7.89 -9.91 5.29
C ILE A 27 8.20 -8.42 5.11
N ASN A 28 7.99 -7.88 3.90
CA ASN A 28 8.21 -6.46 3.61
C ASN A 28 7.36 -5.56 4.53
N LYS A 29 6.04 -5.83 4.62
CA LYS A 29 5.14 -5.06 5.51
C LYS A 29 5.50 -5.22 6.99
N GLY A 30 5.89 -6.42 7.40
CA GLY A 30 6.34 -6.70 8.77
C GLY A 30 7.61 -5.93 9.14
N LEU A 31 8.59 -5.85 8.24
CA LEU A 31 9.81 -5.07 8.44
C LEU A 31 9.52 -3.57 8.55
N VAL A 32 8.63 -3.02 7.74
CA VAL A 32 8.21 -1.61 7.85
C VAL A 32 7.54 -1.34 9.19
N PHE A 33 6.68 -2.25 9.65
CA PHE A 33 6.03 -2.14 10.96
C PHE A 33 7.05 -2.19 12.11
N LEU A 34 7.95 -3.17 12.11
CA LEU A 34 9.02 -3.28 13.12
C LEU A 34 9.91 -2.04 13.12
N LEU A 35 10.23 -1.50 11.95
CA LEU A 35 10.99 -0.26 11.84
C LEU A 35 10.30 0.89 12.57
N LEU A 36 9.00 1.10 12.35
CA LEU A 36 8.25 2.20 12.98
C LEU A 36 8.21 2.07 14.51
N LEU A 37 8.09 0.85 15.04
CA LEU A 37 8.19 0.59 16.48
C LEU A 37 9.58 0.88 17.03
N ILE A 38 10.62 0.46 16.32
CA ILE A 38 12.00 0.71 16.73
C ILE A 38 12.32 2.20 16.69
N LEU A 39 11.91 2.90 15.62
CA LEU A 39 12.11 4.34 15.50
C LEU A 39 11.39 5.12 16.58
N ALA A 40 10.23 4.66 17.06
CA ALA A 40 9.52 5.28 18.18
C ALA A 40 10.37 5.37 19.46
N ASN A 41 11.43 4.55 19.63
CA ASN A 41 12.38 4.73 20.74
C ASN A 41 13.26 5.98 20.58
N PHE A 42 13.52 6.42 19.36
CA PHE A 42 14.52 7.46 19.06
C PHE A 42 13.90 8.80 18.68
N ILE A 43 12.65 8.84 18.22
CA ILE A 43 11.93 10.06 17.85
C ILE A 43 10.85 10.41 18.87
N ALA A 44 10.58 11.70 19.06
CA ALA A 44 9.53 12.18 19.93
C ALA A 44 8.13 12.04 19.28
N PRO A 45 7.02 12.06 20.07
CA PRO A 45 5.67 12.04 19.49
C PRO A 45 5.43 13.15 18.46
N ALA A 46 5.88 14.37 18.69
CA ALA A 46 5.78 15.48 17.74
C ALA A 46 6.50 15.16 16.40
N GLU A 47 7.69 14.57 16.46
CA GLU A 47 8.42 14.13 15.27
C GLU A 47 7.67 13.02 14.52
N TYR A 48 7.03 12.12 15.26
CA TYR A 48 6.18 11.09 14.66
C TYR A 48 4.94 11.69 13.99
N GLY A 49 4.46 12.84 14.50
CA GLY A 49 3.41 13.64 13.88
C GLY A 49 3.81 14.14 12.49
N TYR A 50 5.01 14.74 12.38
CA TYR A 50 5.55 15.16 11.06
C TYR A 50 5.69 13.99 10.09
N LEU A 51 6.13 12.80 10.55
CA LEU A 51 6.14 11.59 9.72
C LEU A 51 4.74 11.20 9.25
N GLY A 52 3.74 11.34 10.12
CA GLY A 52 2.34 11.07 9.80
C GLY A 52 1.81 12.01 8.72
N LEU A 53 2.01 13.32 8.88
CA LEU A 53 1.62 14.34 7.89
C LEU A 53 2.35 14.12 6.55
N PHE A 54 3.67 13.95 6.58
CA PHE A 54 4.48 13.71 5.38
C PHE A 54 4.01 12.45 4.63
N SER A 55 3.79 11.35 5.34
CA SER A 55 3.34 10.10 4.73
C SER A 55 1.97 10.25 4.06
N THR A 56 1.10 11.07 4.64
CA THR A 56 -0.22 11.37 4.07
C THR A 56 -0.10 12.14 2.76
N VAL A 57 0.75 13.18 2.71
CA VAL A 57 1.00 13.94 1.46
C VAL A 57 1.69 13.06 0.43
N ALA A 58 2.68 12.27 0.85
CA ALA A 58 3.39 11.34 -0.03
C ALA A 58 2.43 10.33 -0.68
N MET A 59 1.42 9.85 0.05
CA MET A 59 0.38 8.98 -0.49
C MET A 59 -0.45 9.69 -1.59
N VAL A 60 -0.87 10.93 -1.36
CA VAL A 60 -1.66 11.71 -2.33
C VAL A 60 -0.84 12.00 -3.59
N VAL A 61 0.39 12.49 -3.42
CA VAL A 61 1.30 12.78 -4.54
C VAL A 61 1.64 11.49 -5.30
N GLY A 62 1.85 10.38 -4.59
CA GLY A 62 2.08 9.07 -5.19
C GLY A 62 0.91 8.62 -6.06
N TYR A 63 -0.34 8.72 -5.58
CA TYR A 63 -1.53 8.40 -6.38
C TYR A 63 -1.68 9.30 -7.60
N PHE A 64 -1.35 10.59 -7.47
CA PHE A 64 -1.40 11.54 -8.58
C PHE A 64 -0.35 11.22 -9.64
N VAL A 65 0.89 10.95 -9.26
CA VAL A 65 1.99 10.61 -10.18
C VAL A 65 1.77 9.25 -10.84
N ALA A 66 1.31 8.26 -10.08
CA ALA A 66 1.08 6.91 -10.61
C ALA A 66 -0.20 6.83 -11.47
N MET A 67 -1.21 7.68 -11.27
CA MET A 67 -2.48 7.66 -12.00
C MET A 67 -3.11 6.26 -12.12
N SER A 68 -2.96 5.41 -11.11
CA SER A 68 -3.38 4.00 -11.14
C SER A 68 -2.81 3.19 -12.32
N SER A 69 -1.75 3.67 -12.95
CA SER A 69 -1.13 3.07 -14.13
C SER A 69 -0.55 1.67 -13.87
N GLU A 70 -0.21 1.36 -12.62
CA GLU A 70 0.23 0.02 -12.18
C GLU A 70 -0.82 -1.04 -12.52
N GLY A 71 -2.11 -0.74 -12.25
CA GLY A 71 -3.22 -1.63 -12.63
C GLY A 71 -3.31 -1.83 -14.13
N TYR A 72 -3.20 -0.74 -14.91
CA TYR A 72 -3.24 -0.83 -16.37
C TYR A 72 -2.04 -1.61 -16.95
N PHE A 73 -0.85 -1.46 -16.38
CA PHE A 73 0.35 -2.20 -16.77
C PHE A 73 0.13 -3.71 -16.74
N SER A 74 -0.50 -4.20 -15.67
CA SER A 74 -0.87 -5.61 -15.55
C SER A 74 -1.92 -6.03 -16.57
N VAL A 75 -2.94 -5.20 -16.81
CA VAL A 75 -3.99 -5.46 -17.82
C VAL A 75 -3.38 -5.51 -19.23
N ALA A 76 -2.48 -4.58 -19.56
CA ALA A 76 -1.79 -4.52 -20.84
C ALA A 76 -0.97 -5.79 -21.14
N PHE A 77 -0.30 -6.34 -20.11
CA PHE A 77 0.42 -7.60 -20.26
C PHE A 77 -0.48 -8.76 -20.66
N PHE A 78 -1.62 -8.92 -19.98
CA PHE A 78 -2.53 -10.05 -20.27
C PHE A 78 -3.32 -9.86 -21.56
N ARG A 79 -3.61 -8.62 -21.97
CA ARG A 79 -4.36 -8.33 -23.17
C ARG A 79 -3.51 -8.31 -24.43
N ASP A 80 -2.37 -7.61 -24.38
CA ASP A 80 -1.56 -7.28 -25.54
C ASP A 80 -0.13 -7.87 -25.46
N GLY A 81 0.17 -8.66 -24.42
CA GLY A 81 1.44 -9.34 -24.23
C GLY A 81 2.63 -8.39 -24.11
N LYS A 82 3.73 -8.70 -24.82
CA LYS A 82 4.96 -7.90 -24.79
C LYS A 82 4.77 -6.49 -25.36
N GLU A 83 3.97 -6.36 -26.40
CA GLU A 83 3.67 -5.07 -27.03
C GLU A 83 2.92 -4.15 -26.07
N GLY A 84 1.93 -4.71 -25.35
CA GLY A 84 1.21 -3.98 -24.32
C GLY A 84 2.11 -3.50 -23.19
N LEU A 85 3.06 -4.34 -22.73
CA LEU A 85 4.07 -3.93 -21.75
C LEU A 85 4.93 -2.77 -22.25
N THR A 86 5.40 -2.83 -23.49
CA THR A 86 6.25 -1.80 -24.08
C THR A 86 5.51 -0.47 -24.21
N LYS A 87 4.32 -0.48 -24.77
CA LYS A 87 3.50 0.72 -24.95
C LYS A 87 3.07 1.32 -23.60
N SER A 88 2.67 0.48 -22.63
CA SER A 88 2.30 0.95 -21.29
C SER A 88 3.49 1.51 -20.53
N SER A 89 4.67 0.85 -20.58
CA SER A 89 5.89 1.37 -19.95
C SER A 89 6.28 2.73 -20.50
N THR A 90 6.20 2.91 -21.82
CA THR A 90 6.50 4.20 -22.48
C THR A 90 5.53 5.30 -22.06
N ALA A 91 4.25 4.99 -22.08
CA ALA A 91 3.22 5.97 -21.69
C ALA A 91 3.32 6.34 -20.21
N ILE A 92 3.51 5.37 -19.31
CA ILE A 92 3.70 5.60 -17.88
C ILE A 92 4.94 6.46 -17.62
N PHE A 93 6.03 6.22 -18.37
CA PHE A 93 7.25 7.01 -18.24
C PHE A 93 6.97 8.50 -18.51
N TRP A 94 6.37 8.83 -19.64
CA TRP A 94 6.07 10.21 -20.00
C TRP A 94 5.02 10.85 -19.08
N LEU A 95 3.97 10.10 -18.71
CA LEU A 95 2.96 10.60 -17.78
C LEU A 95 3.55 10.89 -16.39
N SER A 96 4.40 10.02 -15.86
CA SER A 96 5.02 10.24 -14.56
C SER A 96 5.92 11.47 -14.54
N ILE A 97 6.65 11.76 -15.65
CA ILE A 97 7.43 12.99 -15.81
C ILE A 97 6.51 14.21 -15.82
N VAL A 98 5.42 14.17 -16.62
CA VAL A 98 4.47 15.28 -16.70
C VAL A 98 3.84 15.57 -15.35
N PHE A 99 3.35 14.55 -14.64
CA PHE A 99 2.72 14.75 -13.33
C PHE A 99 3.71 15.19 -12.26
N CYS A 100 4.95 14.67 -12.24
CA CYS A 100 6.00 15.19 -11.38
C CYS A 100 6.31 16.66 -11.69
N SER A 101 6.34 17.03 -12.98
CA SER A 101 6.57 18.44 -13.39
C SER A 101 5.43 19.35 -12.93
N VAL A 102 4.19 18.88 -12.97
CA VAL A 102 3.03 19.64 -12.43
C VAL A 102 3.18 19.85 -10.92
N VAL A 103 3.52 18.79 -10.16
CA VAL A 103 3.75 18.93 -8.71
C VAL A 103 4.93 19.87 -8.44
N ALA A 104 6.02 19.76 -9.20
CA ALA A 104 7.16 20.67 -9.09
C ALA A 104 6.76 22.13 -9.34
N LEU A 105 5.96 22.37 -10.37
CA LEU A 105 5.44 23.72 -10.69
C LEU A 105 4.57 24.27 -9.55
N ILE A 106 3.71 23.44 -8.96
CA ILE A 106 2.90 23.82 -7.78
C ILE A 106 3.83 24.21 -6.63
N LEU A 107 4.88 23.44 -6.35
CA LEU A 107 5.84 23.75 -5.28
C LEU A 107 6.69 25.00 -5.58
N ILE A 108 6.98 25.29 -6.86
CA ILE A 108 7.70 26.54 -7.24
C ILE A 108 6.79 27.75 -7.01
N VAL A 109 5.53 27.68 -7.43
CA VAL A 109 4.61 28.83 -7.39
C VAL A 109 4.00 29.02 -6.00
N PHE A 110 3.58 27.92 -5.36
CA PHE A 110 2.83 27.92 -4.10
C PHE A 110 3.57 27.19 -2.97
N GLY A 111 4.90 27.13 -3.01
CA GLY A 111 5.66 26.34 -2.04
C GLY A 111 5.55 26.83 -0.61
N LYS A 112 5.52 28.15 -0.39
CA LYS A 112 5.34 28.74 0.95
C LYS A 112 3.94 28.47 1.49
N GLU A 113 2.93 28.68 0.68
CA GLU A 113 1.53 28.41 1.01
C GLU A 113 1.30 26.92 1.28
N SER A 114 1.89 26.06 0.45
CA SER A 114 1.85 24.60 0.65
C SER A 114 2.53 24.19 1.95
N SER A 115 3.68 24.78 2.28
CA SER A 115 4.39 24.53 3.54
C SER A 115 3.55 24.92 4.76
N LEU A 116 2.91 26.07 4.71
CA LEU A 116 2.02 26.55 5.78
C LEU A 116 0.76 25.67 5.91
N LEU A 117 0.11 25.38 4.78
CA LEU A 117 -1.12 24.58 4.75
C LEU A 117 -0.89 23.14 5.23
N LEU A 118 0.23 22.54 4.83
CA LEU A 118 0.56 21.16 5.14
C LEU A 118 1.31 21.00 6.48
N ASN A 119 1.69 22.11 7.11
CA ASN A 119 2.52 22.13 8.32
C ASN A 119 3.80 21.29 8.17
N LEU A 120 4.46 21.40 7.02
CA LEU A 120 5.69 20.69 6.69
C LEU A 120 6.73 21.64 6.10
N PRO A 121 8.03 21.50 6.44
CA PRO A 121 9.09 22.29 5.85
C PRO A 121 9.15 22.14 4.32
N LEU A 122 9.39 23.23 3.61
CA LEU A 122 9.41 23.24 2.14
C LEU A 122 10.47 22.30 1.55
N ASN A 123 11.64 22.20 2.18
CA ASN A 123 12.67 21.23 1.78
C ASN A 123 12.18 19.78 1.82
N MET A 124 11.33 19.43 2.79
CA MET A 124 10.72 18.11 2.88
C MET A 124 9.66 17.90 1.78
N LEU A 125 8.90 18.92 1.42
CA LEU A 125 7.92 18.82 0.33
C LEU A 125 8.58 18.51 -1.02
N TRP A 126 9.78 19.02 -1.29
CA TRP A 126 10.54 18.67 -2.50
C TRP A 126 10.93 17.19 -2.57
N LEU A 127 11.08 16.52 -1.44
CA LEU A 127 11.40 15.10 -1.37
C LEU A 127 10.23 14.19 -1.79
N LEU A 128 9.01 14.73 -1.86
CA LEU A 128 7.84 14.00 -2.37
C LEU A 128 8.01 13.59 -3.83
N LEU A 129 8.70 14.42 -4.64
CA LEU A 129 8.90 14.14 -6.07
C LEU A 129 9.73 12.87 -6.31
N PRO A 130 10.97 12.75 -5.80
CA PRO A 130 11.74 11.53 -5.97
C PRO A 130 11.06 10.32 -5.32
N ILE A 131 10.40 10.48 -4.15
CA ILE A 131 9.66 9.38 -3.52
C ILE A 131 8.54 8.89 -4.45
N ALA A 132 7.68 9.78 -4.94
CA ALA A 132 6.55 9.40 -5.79
C ALA A 132 7.01 8.76 -7.10
N PHE A 133 7.99 9.40 -7.78
CA PHE A 133 8.52 8.92 -9.04
C PHE A 133 9.17 7.54 -8.90
N PHE A 134 10.11 7.38 -7.99
CA PHE A 134 10.87 6.13 -7.86
C PHE A 134 10.08 5.00 -7.17
N THR A 135 9.11 5.32 -6.31
CA THR A 135 8.19 4.30 -5.77
C THR A 135 7.37 3.66 -6.89
N LEU A 136 6.89 4.46 -7.86
CA LEU A 136 6.18 3.94 -9.04
C LEU A 136 7.04 2.90 -9.78
N TYR A 137 8.30 3.21 -10.08
CA TYR A 137 9.19 2.27 -10.80
C TYR A 137 9.61 1.07 -9.96
N THR A 138 9.72 1.23 -8.65
CA THR A 138 9.91 0.10 -7.73
C THR A 138 8.73 -0.88 -7.83
N ASN A 139 7.50 -0.37 -7.78
CA ASN A 139 6.28 -1.17 -7.85
C ASN A 139 6.08 -1.81 -9.22
N LEU A 140 6.26 -1.04 -10.31
CA LEU A 140 6.17 -1.58 -11.69
C LEU A 140 7.17 -2.72 -11.93
N ASN A 141 8.37 -2.62 -11.36
CA ASN A 141 9.37 -3.69 -11.48
C ASN A 141 8.98 -4.94 -10.68
N LEU A 142 8.42 -4.76 -9.49
CA LEU A 142 7.85 -5.86 -8.70
C LEU A 142 6.68 -6.52 -9.45
N ASP A 143 5.81 -5.72 -10.06
CA ASP A 143 4.70 -6.23 -10.87
C ASP A 143 5.22 -6.99 -12.10
N LEU A 144 6.24 -6.47 -12.79
CA LEU A 144 6.86 -7.16 -13.91
C LEU A 144 7.42 -8.53 -13.50
N PHE A 145 8.12 -8.61 -12.35
CA PHE A 145 8.63 -9.89 -11.86
C PHE A 145 7.50 -10.85 -11.50
N ARG A 146 6.40 -10.35 -10.96
CA ARG A 146 5.21 -11.14 -10.65
C ARG A 146 4.52 -11.65 -11.92
N LEU A 147 4.31 -10.78 -12.90
CA LEU A 147 3.72 -11.14 -14.20
C LEU A 147 4.56 -12.16 -14.97
N GLN A 148 5.89 -12.06 -14.88
CA GLN A 148 6.83 -13.00 -15.47
C GLN A 148 7.11 -14.24 -14.59
N GLU A 149 6.41 -14.38 -13.46
CA GLU A 149 6.58 -15.46 -12.48
C GLU A 149 8.02 -15.64 -11.95
N LYS A 150 8.80 -14.56 -11.94
CA LYS A 150 10.20 -14.53 -11.46
C LYS A 150 10.27 -14.38 -9.93
N VAL A 151 9.85 -15.41 -9.21
CA VAL A 151 9.72 -15.40 -7.73
C VAL A 151 11.02 -15.00 -7.03
N LYS A 152 12.17 -15.53 -7.47
CA LYS A 152 13.48 -15.21 -6.86
C LYS A 152 13.83 -13.74 -7.01
N MET A 153 13.65 -13.17 -8.21
CA MET A 153 13.93 -11.76 -8.47
C MET A 153 13.01 -10.85 -7.68
N TYR A 154 11.72 -11.20 -7.62
CA TYR A 154 10.75 -10.50 -6.77
C TYR A 154 11.18 -10.50 -5.30
N GLY A 155 11.55 -11.67 -4.76
CA GLY A 155 11.97 -11.80 -3.36
C GLY A 155 13.23 -10.99 -3.06
N ILE A 156 14.29 -11.10 -3.89
CA ILE A 156 15.53 -10.34 -3.73
C ILE A 156 15.27 -8.83 -3.76
N PHE A 157 14.48 -8.38 -4.74
CA PHE A 157 14.20 -6.96 -4.92
C PHE A 157 13.31 -6.40 -3.79
N SER A 158 12.24 -7.11 -3.43
CA SER A 158 11.31 -6.70 -2.35
C SER A 158 11.97 -6.74 -0.98
N CYS A 159 12.62 -7.85 -0.62
CA CYS A 159 13.29 -7.97 0.68
C CYS A 159 14.54 -7.08 0.75
N GLY A 160 15.30 -6.95 -0.35
CA GLY A 160 16.45 -6.05 -0.42
C GLY A 160 16.04 -4.60 -0.17
N ASN A 161 14.97 -4.13 -0.82
CA ASN A 161 14.40 -2.81 -0.57
C ASN A 161 14.01 -2.63 0.91
N ALA A 162 13.25 -3.59 1.48
CA ALA A 162 12.79 -3.50 2.86
C ALA A 162 13.95 -3.49 3.87
N ILE A 163 14.93 -4.38 3.71
CA ILE A 163 16.09 -4.47 4.59
C ILE A 163 16.96 -3.21 4.46
N PHE A 164 17.24 -2.75 3.24
CA PHE A 164 18.02 -1.54 3.01
C PHE A 164 17.34 -0.30 3.64
N ASN A 165 16.03 -0.16 3.43
CA ASN A 165 15.23 0.90 4.04
C ASN A 165 15.27 0.82 5.58
N PHE A 166 15.16 -0.38 6.14
CA PHE A 166 15.21 -0.63 7.57
C PHE A 166 16.55 -0.22 8.17
N VAL A 167 17.65 -0.72 7.62
CA VAL A 167 19.00 -0.44 8.11
C VAL A 167 19.35 1.04 7.96
N LEU A 168 19.09 1.61 6.79
CA LEU A 168 19.40 3.01 6.52
C LEU A 168 18.59 3.95 7.41
N SER A 169 17.32 3.66 7.67
CA SER A 169 16.50 4.45 8.60
C SER A 169 17.07 4.44 10.01
N ILE A 170 17.49 3.27 10.51
CA ILE A 170 18.11 3.19 11.84
C ILE A 170 19.43 4.00 11.87
N ILE A 171 20.25 3.88 10.83
CA ILE A 171 21.50 4.63 10.76
C ILE A 171 21.24 6.14 10.81
N LEU A 172 20.37 6.65 9.95
CA LEU A 172 20.13 8.09 9.87
C LEU A 172 19.41 8.65 11.10
N VAL A 173 18.45 7.91 11.67
CA VAL A 173 17.69 8.38 12.84
C VAL A 173 18.50 8.24 14.12
N LYS A 174 19.10 7.05 14.38
CA LYS A 174 19.74 6.75 15.66
C LYS A 174 21.19 7.23 15.72
N TYR A 175 22.00 6.98 14.67
CA TYR A 175 23.42 7.25 14.70
C TYR A 175 23.78 8.63 14.14
N CYS A 176 23.08 9.10 13.09
CA CYS A 176 23.24 10.45 12.56
C CYS A 176 22.38 11.49 13.28
N LEU A 177 21.49 11.07 14.20
CA LEU A 177 20.65 11.94 15.02
C LEU A 177 19.77 12.92 14.23
N LEU A 178 19.34 12.51 13.00
CA LEU A 178 18.54 13.34 12.12
C LEU A 178 17.03 13.30 12.44
N GLY A 179 16.62 12.63 13.54
CA GLY A 179 15.21 12.55 13.94
C GLY A 179 14.30 12.04 12.83
N TRP A 180 13.10 12.62 12.73
CA TRP A 180 12.11 12.24 11.73
C TRP A 180 12.57 12.50 10.28
N GLU A 181 13.37 13.55 10.04
CA GLU A 181 13.94 13.86 8.71
C GLU A 181 14.84 12.72 8.22
N GLY A 182 15.62 12.12 9.13
CA GLY A 182 16.47 10.96 8.82
C GLY A 182 15.66 9.78 8.29
N ARG A 183 14.43 9.58 8.79
CA ARG A 183 13.50 8.57 8.26
C ARG A 183 13.05 8.89 6.84
N ILE A 184 12.78 10.16 6.52
CA ILE A 184 12.40 10.60 5.17
C ILE A 184 13.57 10.46 4.22
N TYR A 185 14.77 10.91 4.60
CA TYR A 185 15.97 10.75 3.77
C TYR A 185 16.27 9.28 3.47
N ALA A 186 16.10 8.38 4.46
CA ALA A 186 16.23 6.95 4.23
C ALA A 186 15.25 6.44 3.16
N GLN A 187 14.00 6.91 3.20
CA GLN A 187 13.00 6.55 2.18
C GLN A 187 13.39 7.08 0.80
N VAL A 188 13.80 8.35 0.70
CA VAL A 188 14.23 8.96 -0.57
C VAL A 188 15.38 8.17 -1.17
N ILE A 189 16.43 7.90 -0.40
CA ILE A 189 17.63 7.18 -0.87
C ILE A 189 17.24 5.77 -1.30
N CYS A 190 16.46 5.07 -0.48
CA CYS A 190 16.06 3.69 -0.76
C CYS A 190 15.18 3.61 -2.02
N PHE A 191 14.12 4.40 -2.11
CA PHE A 191 13.24 4.37 -3.27
C PHE A 191 13.94 4.88 -4.53
N SER A 192 14.83 5.89 -4.42
CA SER A 192 15.62 6.35 -5.56
C SER A 192 16.55 5.24 -6.08
N LEU A 193 17.22 4.51 -5.19
CA LEU A 193 18.09 3.41 -5.59
C LEU A 193 17.30 2.28 -6.27
N PHE A 194 16.28 1.75 -5.59
CA PHE A 194 15.50 0.63 -6.12
C PHE A 194 14.62 1.03 -7.29
N GLY A 195 14.06 2.24 -7.28
CA GLY A 195 13.30 2.78 -8.40
C GLY A 195 14.17 3.03 -9.63
N PHE A 196 15.40 3.50 -9.46
CA PHE A 196 16.36 3.65 -10.55
C PHE A 196 16.75 2.28 -11.14
N ILE A 197 17.03 1.28 -10.29
CA ILE A 197 17.23 -0.10 -10.75
C ILE A 197 16.00 -0.60 -11.51
N GLY A 198 14.80 -0.35 -10.98
CA GLY A 198 13.53 -0.68 -11.65
C GLY A 198 13.40 -0.01 -13.01
N LEU A 199 13.72 1.27 -13.10
CA LEU A 199 13.71 2.03 -14.36
C LEU A 199 14.73 1.47 -15.38
N LEU A 200 15.93 1.09 -14.93
CA LEU A 200 16.92 0.44 -15.78
C LEU A 200 16.43 -0.90 -16.35
N TYR A 201 15.67 -1.66 -15.56
CA TYR A 201 15.02 -2.88 -16.04
C TYR A 201 13.94 -2.59 -17.09
N LEU A 202 13.11 -1.59 -16.83
CA LEU A 202 12.00 -1.20 -17.68
C LEU A 202 12.45 -0.40 -18.93
N ARG A 203 13.65 0.19 -18.94
CA ARG A 203 14.14 1.00 -20.09
C ARG A 203 14.12 0.24 -21.42
N LYS A 204 14.28 -1.08 -21.38
CA LYS A 204 14.21 -1.94 -22.57
C LYS A 204 12.79 -2.08 -23.15
N LEU A 205 11.80 -1.64 -22.39
CA LEU A 205 10.39 -1.58 -22.74
C LEU A 205 9.94 -0.15 -23.06
N ILE A 206 10.83 0.85 -23.01
CA ILE A 206 10.53 2.24 -23.37
C ILE A 206 10.93 2.45 -24.81
N GLU A 207 9.95 2.71 -25.66
CA GLU A 207 10.11 2.91 -27.10
C GLU A 207 9.54 4.26 -27.53
N ARG A 208 9.12 4.36 -28.79
CA ARG A 208 8.52 5.57 -29.34
C ARG A 208 7.19 5.87 -28.64
N PHE A 209 6.97 7.13 -28.29
CA PHE A 209 5.73 7.62 -27.67
C PHE A 209 4.51 7.38 -28.57
N ASP A 210 3.45 6.82 -27.98
CA ASP A 210 2.16 6.55 -28.62
C ASP A 210 1.05 7.29 -27.85
N TRP A 211 0.53 8.36 -28.49
CA TRP A 211 -0.54 9.16 -27.88
C TRP A 211 -1.85 8.37 -27.73
N ALA A 212 -2.17 7.52 -28.68
CA ALA A 212 -3.42 6.74 -28.62
C ALA A 212 -3.41 5.80 -27.40
N TYR A 213 -2.26 5.17 -27.15
CA TYR A 213 -2.09 4.28 -26.00
C TYR A 213 -2.04 5.06 -24.69
N THR A 214 -1.36 6.20 -24.67
CA THR A 214 -1.32 7.10 -23.51
C THR A 214 -2.71 7.60 -23.12
N LYS A 215 -3.54 7.95 -24.10
CA LYS A 215 -4.94 8.33 -23.87
C LYS A 215 -5.75 7.20 -23.23
N MET A 216 -5.51 5.94 -23.61
CA MET A 216 -6.19 4.80 -22.97
C MET A 216 -5.81 4.67 -21.48
N ILE A 217 -4.55 4.89 -21.12
CA ILE A 217 -4.11 4.89 -19.72
C ILE A 217 -4.77 6.02 -18.95
N LEU A 218 -4.83 7.22 -19.51
CA LEU A 218 -5.50 8.36 -18.88
C LEU A 218 -7.01 8.10 -18.68
N LEU A 219 -7.70 7.57 -19.69
CA LEU A 219 -9.10 7.19 -19.58
C LEU A 219 -9.37 6.10 -18.56
N TYR A 220 -8.39 5.24 -18.32
CA TYR A 220 -8.44 4.24 -17.25
C TYR A 220 -8.18 4.86 -15.87
N GLY A 221 -7.17 5.72 -15.76
CA GLY A 221 -6.69 6.26 -14.48
C GLY A 221 -7.52 7.41 -13.93
N ILE A 222 -7.98 8.34 -14.78
CA ILE A 222 -8.74 9.52 -14.34
C ILE A 222 -10.01 9.14 -13.53
N PRO A 223 -10.82 8.15 -13.93
CA PRO A 223 -11.97 7.72 -13.13
C PRO A 223 -11.61 7.12 -11.77
N LEU A 224 -10.35 6.68 -11.58
CA LEU A 224 -9.87 6.12 -10.32
C LEU A 224 -9.35 7.17 -9.34
N ILE A 225 -9.16 8.43 -9.78
CA ILE A 225 -8.73 9.53 -8.89
C ILE A 225 -9.73 9.73 -7.74
N PRO A 226 -11.05 9.83 -7.96
CA PRO A 226 -12.01 9.94 -6.86
C PRO A 226 -11.96 8.74 -5.90
N HIS A 227 -11.75 7.54 -6.43
CA HIS A 227 -11.59 6.34 -5.59
C HIS A 227 -10.36 6.43 -4.68
N ASN A 228 -9.23 6.91 -5.20
CA ASN A 228 -8.02 7.13 -4.41
C ASN A 228 -8.18 8.28 -3.41
N ALA A 229 -8.98 9.31 -3.74
CA ALA A 229 -9.32 10.38 -2.82
C ALA A 229 -10.10 9.87 -1.59
N VAL A 230 -10.96 8.87 -1.74
CA VAL A 230 -11.63 8.21 -0.60
C VAL A 230 -10.61 7.52 0.32
N ALA A 231 -9.56 6.92 -0.24
CA ALA A 231 -8.49 6.34 0.57
C ALA A 231 -7.75 7.41 1.41
N PHE A 232 -7.51 8.60 0.83
CA PHE A 232 -6.96 9.74 1.56
C PHE A 232 -7.89 10.20 2.69
N ILE A 233 -9.20 10.36 2.42
CA ILE A 233 -10.18 10.77 3.43
C ILE A 233 -10.14 9.80 4.63
N ARG A 234 -10.08 8.49 4.38
CA ARG A 234 -10.11 7.47 5.44
C ARG A 234 -8.80 7.27 6.20
N GLN A 235 -7.65 7.58 5.60
CA GLN A 235 -6.35 7.19 6.15
C GLN A 235 -5.40 8.37 6.37
N GLY A 236 -5.81 9.57 6.00
CA GLY A 236 -4.93 10.73 6.02
C GLY A 236 -5.57 12.02 6.51
N LEU A 237 -6.85 12.24 6.19
CA LEU A 237 -7.54 13.49 6.54
C LEU A 237 -7.60 13.72 8.06
N ASP A 238 -7.79 12.64 8.82
CA ASP A 238 -7.83 12.67 10.31
C ASP A 238 -6.61 13.40 10.87
N ARG A 239 -5.41 13.15 10.33
CA ARG A 239 -4.17 13.79 10.82
C ARG A 239 -4.18 15.29 10.60
N TYR A 240 -4.74 15.74 9.47
CA TYR A 240 -4.86 17.17 9.18
C TYR A 240 -5.94 17.84 10.04
N ILE A 241 -7.04 17.14 10.32
CA ILE A 241 -8.08 17.62 11.25
C ILE A 241 -7.51 17.74 12.67
N ILE A 242 -6.76 16.74 13.10
CA ILE A 242 -6.09 16.77 14.42
C ILE A 242 -5.06 17.89 14.45
N ASN A 243 -4.23 18.04 13.40
CA ASN A 243 -3.22 19.10 13.33
C ASN A 243 -3.83 20.50 13.34
N ALA A 244 -5.00 20.69 12.75
CA ALA A 244 -5.70 21.99 12.70
C ALA A 244 -6.36 22.37 14.02
N ASN A 245 -6.74 21.41 14.88
CA ASN A 245 -7.48 21.66 16.11
C ASN A 245 -6.69 21.38 17.38
N PHE A 246 -5.60 20.64 17.29
CA PHE A 246 -4.78 20.21 18.40
C PHE A 246 -3.29 20.42 18.07
N SER A 247 -2.40 19.70 18.74
CA SER A 247 -0.95 19.81 18.52
C SER A 247 -0.43 18.78 17.52
N ILE A 248 0.77 19.04 17.00
CA ILE A 248 1.51 18.06 16.17
C ILE A 248 1.87 16.79 16.97
N GLU A 249 2.00 16.91 18.30
CA GLU A 249 2.21 15.79 19.20
C GLU A 249 1.02 14.84 19.19
N GLU A 250 -0.21 15.39 19.25
CA GLU A 250 -1.45 14.59 19.14
C GLU A 250 -1.56 13.87 17.79
N VAL A 251 -1.12 14.51 16.70
CA VAL A 251 -1.00 13.83 15.39
C VAL A 251 -0.03 12.65 15.47
N GLY A 252 1.04 12.80 16.21
CA GLY A 252 2.04 11.76 16.43
C GLY A 252 1.50 10.59 17.22
N LEU A 253 0.82 10.86 18.35
CA LEU A 253 0.18 9.85 19.20
C LEU A 253 -0.89 9.08 18.42
N PHE A 254 -1.75 9.79 17.68
CA PHE A 254 -2.75 9.19 16.82
C PHE A 254 -2.11 8.33 15.70
N SER A 255 -1.07 8.86 15.02
CA SER A 255 -0.37 8.14 13.95
C SER A 255 0.32 6.88 14.47
N PHE A 256 0.88 6.92 15.66
CA PHE A 256 1.48 5.76 16.31
C PHE A 256 0.41 4.71 16.65
N ALA A 257 -0.69 5.10 17.26
CA ALA A 257 -1.82 4.21 17.56
C ALA A 257 -2.41 3.59 16.28
N MET A 258 -2.54 4.37 15.18
CA MET A 258 -2.99 3.87 13.88
C MET A 258 -2.02 2.84 13.31
N ASN A 259 -0.71 3.05 13.45
CA ASN A 259 0.29 2.07 13.00
C ASN A 259 0.19 0.75 13.78
N LEU A 260 -0.10 0.80 15.09
CA LEU A 260 -0.39 -0.41 15.87
C LEU A 260 -1.66 -1.11 15.37
N ALA A 261 -2.73 -0.35 15.14
CA ALA A 261 -4.00 -0.89 14.63
C ALA A 261 -3.83 -1.52 13.23
N ASN A 262 -2.94 -1.00 12.40
CA ASN A 262 -2.63 -1.52 11.07
C ASN A 262 -2.02 -2.94 11.08
N ILE A 263 -1.59 -3.47 12.23
CA ILE A 263 -1.24 -4.89 12.38
C ILE A 263 -2.45 -5.75 12.06
N ILE A 264 -3.61 -5.39 12.63
CA ILE A 264 -4.88 -6.10 12.42
C ILE A 264 -5.24 -6.09 10.93
N MET A 265 -5.12 -4.91 10.29
CA MET A 265 -5.37 -4.76 8.86
C MET A 265 -4.41 -5.62 8.02
N THR A 266 -3.13 -5.67 8.37
CA THR A 266 -2.12 -6.47 7.66
C THR A 266 -2.43 -7.98 7.75
N ILE A 267 -2.84 -8.45 8.92
CA ILE A 267 -3.32 -9.83 9.12
C ILE A 267 -4.55 -10.08 8.25
N GLY A 268 -5.54 -9.18 8.30
CA GLY A 268 -6.77 -9.29 7.51
C GLY A 268 -6.52 -9.36 6.02
N LEU A 269 -5.66 -8.50 5.48
CA LEU A 269 -5.26 -8.50 4.07
C LEU A 269 -4.56 -9.81 3.67
N GLY A 270 -3.70 -10.36 4.53
CA GLY A 270 -3.02 -11.64 4.28
C GLY A 270 -4.01 -12.79 4.12
N PHE A 271 -4.96 -12.94 5.06
CA PHE A 271 -6.01 -13.96 4.96
C PHE A 271 -6.94 -13.71 3.78
N ASN A 272 -7.27 -12.45 3.48
CA ASN A 272 -8.18 -12.12 2.40
C ASN A 272 -7.62 -12.46 1.02
N GLN A 273 -6.31 -12.42 0.82
CA GLN A 273 -5.68 -12.84 -0.45
C GLN A 273 -5.99 -14.31 -0.77
N THR A 274 -5.91 -15.21 0.21
CA THR A 274 -6.27 -16.62 0.02
C THR A 274 -7.78 -16.81 -0.09
N ASN A 275 -8.55 -16.13 0.75
CA ASN A 275 -10.00 -16.21 0.78
C ASN A 275 -10.65 -15.77 -0.54
N SER A 276 -10.13 -14.71 -1.19
CA SER A 276 -10.66 -14.24 -2.47
C SER A 276 -10.54 -15.31 -3.57
N ILE A 277 -9.42 -16.04 -3.60
CA ILE A 277 -9.21 -17.13 -4.57
C ILE A 277 -10.20 -18.28 -4.31
N GLU A 278 -10.41 -18.65 -3.04
CA GLU A 278 -11.36 -19.72 -2.67
C GLU A 278 -12.79 -19.32 -3.02
N ILE A 279 -13.20 -18.10 -2.72
CA ILE A 279 -14.53 -17.57 -3.08
C ILE A 279 -14.71 -17.60 -4.60
N TYR A 280 -13.74 -17.17 -5.38
CA TYR A 280 -13.84 -17.15 -6.85
C TYR A 280 -13.94 -18.56 -7.43
N LYS A 281 -13.22 -19.54 -6.86
CA LYS A 281 -13.35 -20.94 -7.23
C LYS A 281 -14.76 -21.46 -6.96
N VAL A 282 -15.30 -21.26 -5.76
CA VAL A 282 -16.66 -21.72 -5.39
C VAL A 282 -17.72 -21.05 -6.25
N LEU A 283 -17.60 -19.74 -6.51
CA LEU A 283 -18.58 -19.02 -7.34
C LEU A 283 -18.52 -19.43 -8.81
N GLY A 284 -17.32 -19.69 -9.35
CA GLY A 284 -17.11 -20.11 -10.73
C GLY A 284 -17.37 -21.59 -11.01
N ASP A 285 -17.52 -22.43 -9.96
CA ASP A 285 -17.78 -23.85 -10.11
C ASP A 285 -19.27 -24.08 -10.46
N ASN A 286 -19.53 -24.88 -11.50
CA ASN A 286 -20.86 -25.21 -11.93
C ASN A 286 -21.43 -26.50 -11.25
N ILE A 287 -20.63 -27.20 -10.45
CA ILE A 287 -21.04 -28.44 -9.74
C ILE A 287 -21.93 -28.08 -8.53
N PHE A 288 -21.60 -26.94 -7.84
CA PHE A 288 -22.38 -26.55 -6.66
C PHE A 288 -23.64 -25.78 -7.03
N SER A 289 -24.74 -26.13 -6.39
CA SER A 289 -25.98 -25.36 -6.42
C SER A 289 -25.77 -23.94 -5.81
N THR A 290 -26.65 -23.01 -6.15
CA THR A 290 -26.62 -21.67 -5.59
C THR A 290 -26.67 -21.67 -4.05
N GLU A 291 -27.45 -22.58 -3.48
CA GLU A 291 -27.59 -22.67 -2.04
C GLU A 291 -26.36 -23.26 -1.35
N GLU A 292 -25.74 -24.28 -1.97
CA GLU A 292 -24.46 -24.82 -1.49
C GLU A 292 -23.37 -23.80 -1.53
N LYS A 293 -23.22 -23.04 -2.63
CA LYS A 293 -22.29 -21.90 -2.74
C LYS A 293 -22.50 -20.93 -1.60
N LYS A 294 -23.74 -20.47 -1.38
CA LYS A 294 -24.09 -19.56 -0.29
C LYS A 294 -23.72 -20.12 1.08
N ARG A 295 -23.95 -21.41 1.32
CA ARG A 295 -23.62 -22.08 2.59
C ARG A 295 -22.10 -22.12 2.82
N ILE A 296 -21.33 -22.57 1.83
CA ILE A 296 -19.88 -22.67 1.90
C ILE A 296 -19.28 -21.29 2.22
N ILE A 297 -19.66 -20.31 1.44
CA ILE A 297 -19.15 -18.95 1.54
C ILE A 297 -19.53 -18.29 2.88
N THR A 298 -20.78 -18.47 3.32
CA THR A 298 -21.21 -17.94 4.63
C THR A 298 -20.45 -18.59 5.78
N SER A 299 -20.16 -19.90 5.68
CA SER A 299 -19.35 -20.61 6.67
C SER A 299 -17.92 -20.08 6.71
N GLN A 300 -17.26 -19.91 5.57
CA GLN A 300 -15.92 -19.33 5.47
C GLN A 300 -15.86 -17.91 6.02
N ARG A 301 -16.83 -17.06 5.66
CA ARG A 301 -16.95 -15.71 6.18
C ARG A 301 -17.04 -15.66 7.70
N LYS A 302 -17.91 -16.50 8.29
CA LYS A 302 -18.06 -16.60 9.76
C LYS A 302 -16.74 -17.00 10.43
N LYS A 303 -16.04 -18.00 9.88
CA LYS A 303 -14.74 -18.45 10.41
C LYS A 303 -13.70 -17.33 10.36
N LEU A 304 -13.55 -16.66 9.22
CA LEU A 304 -12.60 -15.57 9.08
C LEU A 304 -12.97 -14.35 9.93
N SER A 305 -14.26 -14.03 10.06
CA SER A 305 -14.73 -12.97 10.97
C SER A 305 -14.29 -13.23 12.41
N ILE A 306 -14.39 -14.49 12.88
CA ILE A 306 -13.92 -14.89 14.21
C ILE A 306 -12.39 -14.79 14.30
N VAL A 307 -11.66 -15.23 13.28
CA VAL A 307 -10.19 -15.12 13.24
C VAL A 307 -9.76 -13.67 13.33
N TYR A 308 -10.41 -12.77 12.60
CA TYR A 308 -10.09 -11.33 12.65
C TYR A 308 -10.43 -10.72 14.00
N LEU A 309 -11.54 -11.13 14.63
CA LEU A 309 -11.90 -10.68 15.97
C LEU A 309 -10.86 -11.14 17.00
N VAL A 310 -10.50 -12.41 16.96
CA VAL A 310 -9.48 -12.96 17.87
C VAL A 310 -8.13 -12.29 17.67
N ALA A 311 -7.71 -12.08 16.41
CA ALA A 311 -6.48 -11.36 16.10
C ALA A 311 -6.52 -9.91 16.63
N ALA A 312 -7.64 -9.19 16.44
CA ALA A 312 -7.81 -7.84 16.95
C ALA A 312 -7.74 -7.81 18.49
N LEU A 313 -8.42 -8.73 19.17
CA LEU A 313 -8.39 -8.84 20.63
C LEU A 313 -6.98 -9.15 21.14
N ILE A 314 -6.26 -10.08 20.51
CA ILE A 314 -4.87 -10.41 20.88
C ILE A 314 -3.98 -9.16 20.74
N VAL A 315 -4.07 -8.44 19.63
CA VAL A 315 -3.27 -7.25 19.37
C VAL A 315 -3.59 -6.18 20.42
N VAL A 316 -4.86 -5.95 20.75
CA VAL A 316 -5.26 -4.96 21.78
C VAL A 316 -4.76 -5.38 23.16
N VAL A 317 -5.03 -6.63 23.58
CA VAL A 317 -4.64 -7.14 24.90
C VAL A 317 -3.13 -7.13 25.10
N VAL A 318 -2.36 -7.38 24.04
CA VAL A 318 -0.89 -7.34 24.10
C VAL A 318 -0.38 -5.90 24.10
N CYS A 319 -0.82 -5.06 23.16
CA CYS A 319 -0.25 -3.73 22.99
C CYS A 319 -0.63 -2.76 24.13
N MET A 320 -1.85 -2.83 24.66
CA MET A 320 -2.32 -1.92 25.72
C MET A 320 -1.42 -1.88 26.95
N PRO A 321 -1.02 -3.01 27.56
CA PRO A 321 -0.09 -3.01 28.69
C PRO A 321 1.38 -2.88 28.28
N THR A 322 1.75 -3.40 27.10
CA THR A 322 3.17 -3.52 26.70
C THR A 322 3.74 -2.19 26.21
N ILE A 323 2.97 -1.42 25.45
CA ILE A 323 3.46 -0.15 24.88
C ILE A 323 3.82 0.87 25.95
N PRO A 324 2.99 1.15 26.97
CA PRO A 324 3.37 2.09 28.04
C PRO A 324 4.64 1.67 28.80
N LEU A 325 4.90 0.37 28.91
CA LEU A 325 6.10 -0.16 29.58
C LEU A 325 7.37 -0.01 28.73
N ILE A 326 7.26 -0.28 27.42
CA ILE A 326 8.43 -0.27 26.50
C ILE A 326 8.68 1.12 25.94
N LEU A 327 7.62 1.88 25.67
CA LEU A 327 7.63 3.19 25.05
C LEU A 327 6.81 4.19 25.88
N PRO A 328 7.25 4.58 27.11
CA PRO A 328 6.47 5.44 28.01
C PRO A 328 6.02 6.76 27.36
N LYS A 329 6.85 7.35 26.48
CA LYS A 329 6.53 8.59 25.75
C LYS A 329 5.38 8.48 24.75
N TYR A 330 4.92 7.25 24.45
CA TYR A 330 3.74 6.98 23.62
C TYR A 330 2.59 6.38 24.44
N ALA A 331 2.65 6.43 25.77
CA ALA A 331 1.58 5.94 26.63
C ALA A 331 0.24 6.65 26.32
N ASP A 332 0.29 7.94 26.03
CA ASP A 332 -0.89 8.75 25.70
C ASP A 332 -1.49 8.44 24.32
N ALA A 333 -0.86 7.59 23.52
CA ALA A 333 -1.45 7.03 22.31
C ALA A 333 -2.47 5.91 22.60
N MET A 334 -2.42 5.30 23.79
CA MET A 334 -3.25 4.13 24.13
C MET A 334 -4.75 4.41 24.19
N PRO A 335 -5.26 5.58 24.60
CA PRO A 335 -6.69 5.90 24.51
C PRO A 335 -7.25 5.85 23.08
N TYR A 336 -6.47 6.19 22.06
CA TYR A 336 -6.88 6.12 20.65
C TYR A 336 -6.89 4.69 20.10
N PHE A 337 -6.01 3.83 20.62
CA PHE A 337 -5.72 2.53 20.02
C PHE A 337 -6.93 1.58 19.95
N PRO A 338 -7.78 1.39 20.98
CA PRO A 338 -8.93 0.49 20.91
C PRO A 338 -9.94 0.91 19.84
N ILE A 339 -10.20 2.22 19.69
CA ILE A 339 -11.11 2.76 18.68
C ILE A 339 -10.57 2.47 17.28
N LEU A 340 -9.28 2.70 17.06
CA LEU A 340 -8.61 2.42 15.79
C LEU A 340 -8.51 0.91 15.49
N ALA A 341 -8.39 0.08 16.52
CA ALA A 341 -8.45 -1.37 16.39
C ALA A 341 -9.84 -1.85 15.93
N VAL A 342 -10.92 -1.25 16.47
CA VAL A 342 -12.30 -1.50 16.01
C VAL A 342 -12.46 -1.06 14.54
N TYR A 343 -11.95 0.11 14.16
CA TYR A 343 -11.95 0.58 12.77
C TYR A 343 -11.26 -0.42 11.84
N THR A 344 -10.04 -0.86 12.17
CA THR A 344 -9.29 -1.81 11.35
C THR A 344 -9.93 -3.19 11.29
N TYR A 345 -10.57 -3.64 12.37
CA TYR A 345 -11.39 -4.85 12.38
C TYR A 345 -12.55 -4.76 11.39
N PHE A 346 -13.32 -3.66 11.41
CA PHE A 346 -14.42 -3.47 10.46
C PHE A 346 -13.93 -3.33 9.02
N PHE A 347 -12.75 -2.76 8.80
CA PHE A 347 -12.11 -2.79 7.48
C PHE A 347 -11.84 -4.23 7.01
N CYS A 348 -11.36 -5.11 7.90
CA CYS A 348 -11.19 -6.54 7.57
C CYS A 348 -12.53 -7.22 7.26
N GLN A 349 -13.61 -6.87 7.98
CA GLN A 349 -14.96 -7.35 7.66
C GLN A 349 -15.42 -6.89 6.27
N TYR A 350 -15.19 -5.62 5.93
CA TYR A 350 -15.49 -5.08 4.60
C TYR A 350 -14.83 -5.90 3.48
N LEU A 351 -13.57 -6.32 3.64
CA LEU A 351 -12.86 -7.14 2.65
C LEU A 351 -13.58 -8.48 2.37
N LEU A 352 -14.21 -9.10 3.38
CA LEU A 352 -14.94 -10.35 3.22
C LEU A 352 -16.17 -10.21 2.32
N TYR A 353 -16.75 -9.02 2.24
CA TYR A 353 -17.93 -8.75 1.40
C TYR A 353 -17.56 -8.27 0.00
N THR A 354 -16.49 -7.51 -0.16
CA THR A 354 -16.10 -6.93 -1.46
C THR A 354 -15.68 -7.98 -2.48
N ASN A 355 -15.15 -9.13 -2.06
CA ASN A 355 -14.77 -10.21 -2.96
C ASN A 355 -15.92 -10.66 -3.87
N TYR A 356 -17.17 -10.67 -3.37
CA TYR A 356 -18.35 -11.02 -4.18
C TYR A 356 -18.63 -9.98 -5.24
N LEU A 357 -18.57 -8.72 -4.86
CA LEU A 357 -18.85 -7.61 -5.76
C LEU A 357 -17.80 -7.56 -6.87
N PHE A 358 -16.55 -7.91 -6.57
CA PHE A 358 -15.49 -8.04 -7.57
C PHE A 358 -15.75 -9.19 -8.54
N PHE A 359 -16.14 -10.37 -8.04
CA PHE A 359 -16.44 -11.51 -8.89
C PHE A 359 -17.58 -11.21 -9.88
N TYR A 360 -18.64 -10.56 -9.41
CA TYR A 360 -19.78 -10.18 -10.25
C TYR A 360 -19.58 -8.86 -11.01
N LYS A 361 -18.36 -8.29 -11.00
CA LYS A 361 -18.00 -7.01 -11.66
C LYS A 361 -18.88 -5.82 -11.24
N LYS A 362 -19.38 -5.83 -10.00
CA LYS A 362 -20.25 -4.78 -9.46
C LYS A 362 -19.44 -3.65 -8.82
N THR A 363 -18.40 -3.17 -9.49
CA THR A 363 -17.47 -2.16 -8.98
C THR A 363 -18.11 -0.80 -8.69
N LYS A 364 -19.17 -0.43 -9.44
CA LYS A 364 -19.96 0.78 -9.15
C LYS A 364 -20.61 0.72 -7.76
N GLN A 365 -21.12 -0.46 -7.36
CA GLN A 365 -21.72 -0.63 -6.02
C GLN A 365 -20.66 -0.50 -4.92
N ILE A 366 -19.46 -1.03 -5.14
CA ILE A 366 -18.34 -0.86 -4.20
C ILE A 366 -18.04 0.64 -4.04
N MET A 367 -17.99 1.39 -5.14
CA MET A 367 -17.74 2.83 -5.12
C MET A 367 -18.80 3.57 -4.30
N TYR A 368 -20.10 3.33 -4.55
CA TYR A 368 -21.19 3.98 -3.80
C TYR A 368 -21.16 3.64 -2.31
N ILE A 369 -20.94 2.35 -1.96
CA ILE A 369 -20.85 1.94 -0.55
C ILE A 369 -19.65 2.59 0.13
N THR A 370 -18.50 2.59 -0.55
CA THR A 370 -17.27 3.17 0.02
C THR A 370 -17.40 4.68 0.20
N PHE A 371 -18.01 5.37 -0.77
CA PHE A 371 -18.21 6.82 -0.70
C PHE A 371 -19.22 7.22 0.37
N GLY A 372 -20.31 6.45 0.50
CA GLY A 372 -21.35 6.72 1.49
C GLY A 372 -20.96 6.35 2.93
N SER A 373 -19.90 5.55 3.11
CA SER A 373 -19.39 5.15 4.43
C SER A 373 -18.14 5.93 4.88
N SER A 374 -17.63 6.82 4.06
CA SER A 374 -16.45 7.66 4.33
C SER A 374 -16.85 9.06 4.71
#